data_de9138f52b80f819e59c562bcde77be9
#
_entry.id   de9138f52b80f819e59c562bcde77be9
#
_cell.length_a   1.000
_cell.length_b   1.000
_cell.length_c   1.000
_cell.angle_alpha   90.00
_cell.angle_beta   90.00
_cell.angle_gamma   90.00
#
_symmetry.space_group_name_H-M   'P 1'
#
loop_
_entity.id
_entity.type
_entity.pdbx_description
1 polymer ?
#
loop_
_entity_poly.entity_id
_entity_poly.type
_entity_poly.pdbx_seq_one_letter_code
_entity_poly.pdbx_strand_id
1 'polypeptide(L)'
;MMDEELSEYKQGRIERFVVWQKEHISDRQMTLILAFVIGLLASVADFFLHGIVHEIQLLLTSGFQQSSYNLLFLLFPIIGIYLTSLFIKYVVRDNISHGITRVLYAISTKNSRLKGHNCWSSVVASGITIGFGGSVGAEAPIVLTGSAIGSNLGQIFRMDKKTMILLVGCGASAAIAGVFKAPIAGLVFTLEVLMVDLSMASLLPILISCVTATCFTYIFMGDSSLFDFTLTNPWELNRTPACILLGIFCGLMSLYFMRTMSWCEGLFAKMKNHPYCKLVFGGLILSSLIFLLPSLYGEGYSAVNVLLKGQNEAEWGQVMNRSLFSGHQNLLILYIGLVTFTKVFATSATNGSGGCGGTFAPSLIIGGFAGFFFARLWNVYEVGVYVPEQNFTLMGMAGLITGVMHAPLTGIFLIAELTGGYQLFMPLMIVCISSLLTISIFESHSIYALRLAREGKLLTHHIDRAALTLMSMQSLVEKDYHPIKEDLPMEKLVSEISRSNNNFLPVLDEAGVLLGVIDITKIRHIIFRTELYKHFKVKQLMLQPSAVISENERMDEVMQKFDKTDAAQLPVVDINGVLKGYISRTKVYEVYRHIVADISAE
;
A
#
# COMPACT_ATOMS: atom_id res chain seq x y z
N MET A 1 30.65 37.35 16.97
CA MET A 1 31.58 36.49 17.73
C MET A 1 30.95 35.93 19.00
N MET A 2 30.40 36.70 19.97
CA MET A 2 29.79 36.15 21.19
C MET A 2 28.45 35.45 20.98
N ASP A 3 27.67 35.82 19.97
CA ASP A 3 26.42 35.17 19.57
C ASP A 3 26.66 33.90 18.72
N GLU A 4 27.76 33.82 17.99
CA GLU A 4 28.17 32.61 17.26
C GLU A 4 28.71 31.53 18.21
N GLU A 5 29.51 31.88 19.23
CA GLU A 5 29.95 30.93 20.25
C GLU A 5 28.81 30.42 21.15
N LEU A 6 27.74 31.21 21.39
CA LEU A 6 26.55 30.77 22.12
C LEU A 6 25.64 29.86 21.30
N SER A 7 25.70 29.94 19.95
CA SER A 7 24.98 29.02 19.06
C SER A 7 25.66 27.65 18.97
N GLU A 8 26.99 27.60 19.03
CA GLU A 8 27.76 26.34 19.03
C GLU A 8 27.58 25.51 20.31
N TYR A 9 27.34 26.14 21.43
CA TYR A 9 27.24 25.44 22.74
C TYR A 9 25.92 24.67 22.93
N LYS A 10 24.90 24.88 22.07
CA LYS A 10 23.60 24.18 22.14
C LYS A 10 23.40 23.12 21.05
N GLN A 11 24.33 22.94 20.14
CA GLN A 11 24.21 21.88 19.12
C GLN A 11 24.55 20.51 19.74
N GLY A 12 23.57 19.60 19.75
CA GLY A 12 23.77 18.20 20.17
C GLY A 12 24.86 17.51 19.34
N ARG A 13 25.49 16.47 19.89
CA ARG A 13 26.53 15.68 19.16
C ARG A 13 26.09 15.25 17.77
N ILE A 14 24.81 14.95 17.60
CA ILE A 14 24.21 14.53 16.32
C ILE A 14 24.20 15.70 15.33
N GLU A 15 23.85 16.92 15.77
CA GLU A 15 23.81 18.10 14.88
C GLU A 15 25.21 18.46 14.36
N ARG A 16 26.21 18.41 15.22
CA ARG A 16 27.62 18.63 14.80
C ARG A 16 28.08 17.58 13.78
N PHE A 17 27.68 16.32 13.96
CA PHE A 17 27.99 15.26 12.99
C PHE A 17 27.27 15.46 11.65
N VAL A 18 26.01 15.90 11.66
CA VAL A 18 25.25 16.18 10.43
C VAL A 18 25.85 17.36 9.65
N VAL A 19 26.30 18.42 10.34
CA VAL A 19 26.98 19.56 9.70
C VAL A 19 28.30 19.10 9.09
N TRP A 20 29.15 18.40 9.84
CA TRP A 20 30.42 17.85 9.36
C TRP A 20 30.22 16.94 8.13
N GLN A 21 29.19 16.08 8.18
CA GLN A 21 28.85 15.18 7.08
C GLN A 21 28.51 15.95 5.79
N LYS A 22 27.69 17.02 5.87
CA LYS A 22 27.33 17.84 4.71
C LYS A 22 28.52 18.55 4.07
N GLU A 23 29.55 18.85 4.83
CA GLU A 23 30.77 19.49 4.33
C GLU A 23 31.74 18.50 3.65
N HIS A 24 31.76 17.21 4.09
CA HIS A 24 32.76 16.25 3.67
C HIS A 24 32.23 15.10 2.78
N ILE A 25 30.92 14.83 2.80
CA ILE A 25 30.32 13.70 2.10
C ILE A 25 29.22 14.22 1.17
N SER A 26 29.30 13.85 -0.12
CA SER A 26 28.22 14.21 -1.07
C SER A 26 26.92 13.49 -0.73
N ASP A 27 25.77 14.10 -1.05
CA ASP A 27 24.43 13.52 -0.79
C ASP A 27 24.29 12.12 -1.42
N ARG A 28 24.89 11.90 -2.59
CA ARG A 28 24.90 10.59 -3.26
C ARG A 28 25.66 9.54 -2.45
N GLN A 29 26.85 9.88 -1.95
CA GLN A 29 27.65 8.95 -1.12
C GLN A 29 26.93 8.67 0.20
N MET A 30 26.34 9.69 0.81
CA MET A 30 25.57 9.53 2.04
C MET A 30 24.37 8.61 1.84
N THR A 31 23.65 8.74 0.72
CA THR A 31 22.53 7.86 0.38
C THR A 31 22.97 6.39 0.27
N LEU A 32 24.13 6.10 -0.32
CA LEU A 32 24.66 4.75 -0.42
C LEU A 32 25.05 4.17 0.96
N ILE A 33 25.70 5.00 1.81
CA ILE A 33 26.04 4.60 3.18
C ILE A 33 24.76 4.31 3.98
N LEU A 34 23.75 5.18 3.88
CA LEU A 34 22.48 4.98 4.57
C LEU A 34 21.75 3.73 4.05
N ALA A 35 21.78 3.46 2.74
CA ALA A 35 21.21 2.25 2.16
C ALA A 35 21.84 0.98 2.74
N PHE A 36 23.17 0.95 2.89
CA PHE A 36 23.88 -0.15 3.54
C PHE A 36 23.45 -0.33 5.01
N VAL A 37 23.42 0.77 5.78
CA VAL A 37 23.01 0.75 7.20
C VAL A 37 21.54 0.32 7.34
N ILE A 38 20.66 0.79 6.46
CA ILE A 38 19.24 0.41 6.44
C ILE A 38 19.11 -1.10 6.16
N GLY A 39 19.86 -1.62 5.19
CA GLY A 39 19.88 -3.04 4.87
C GLY A 39 20.25 -3.89 6.09
N LEU A 40 21.32 -3.51 6.80
CA LEU A 40 21.76 -4.16 8.03
C LEU A 40 20.69 -4.11 9.14
N LEU A 41 20.13 -2.93 9.42
CA LEU A 41 19.16 -2.76 10.49
C LEU A 41 17.82 -3.46 10.20
N ALA A 42 17.39 -3.48 8.93
CA ALA A 42 16.18 -4.17 8.51
C ALA A 42 16.33 -5.69 8.67
N SER A 43 17.49 -6.27 8.32
CA SER A 43 17.74 -7.70 8.52
C SER A 43 17.92 -8.08 9.98
N VAL A 44 18.47 -7.20 10.81
CA VAL A 44 18.49 -7.40 12.27
C VAL A 44 17.06 -7.44 12.84
N ALA A 45 16.17 -6.54 12.38
CA ALA A 45 14.78 -6.55 12.81
C ALA A 45 14.05 -7.83 12.37
N ASP A 46 14.35 -8.35 11.18
CA ASP A 46 13.86 -9.62 10.68
C ASP A 46 14.33 -10.80 11.54
N PHE A 47 15.62 -10.85 11.85
CA PHE A 47 16.20 -11.86 12.77
C PHE A 47 15.49 -11.88 14.12
N PHE A 48 15.21 -10.71 14.70
CA PHE A 48 14.46 -10.62 15.96
C PHE A 48 13.02 -11.09 15.81
N LEU A 49 12.34 -10.78 14.70
CA LEU A 49 10.97 -11.24 14.48
C LEU A 49 10.90 -12.77 14.43
N HIS A 50 11.74 -13.40 13.60
CA HIS A 50 11.77 -14.86 13.50
C HIS A 50 12.19 -15.51 14.81
N GLY A 51 13.14 -14.91 15.55
CA GLY A 51 13.52 -15.35 16.89
C GLY A 51 12.34 -15.32 17.88
N ILE A 52 11.58 -14.23 17.93
CA ILE A 52 10.38 -14.12 18.80
C ILE A 52 9.36 -15.19 18.44
N VAL A 53 9.06 -15.37 17.15
CA VAL A 53 8.12 -16.39 16.67
C VAL A 53 8.59 -17.79 17.08
N HIS A 54 9.85 -18.11 16.84
CA HIS A 54 10.44 -19.40 17.15
C HIS A 54 10.41 -19.71 18.65
N GLU A 55 10.85 -18.79 19.50
CA GLU A 55 10.86 -18.97 20.96
C GLU A 55 9.44 -19.15 21.52
N ILE A 56 8.46 -18.37 21.04
CA ILE A 56 7.07 -18.54 21.46
C ILE A 56 6.57 -19.92 21.02
N GLN A 57 6.82 -20.36 19.79
CA GLN A 57 6.40 -21.68 19.31
C GLN A 57 7.07 -22.82 20.11
N LEU A 58 8.36 -22.71 20.42
CA LEU A 58 9.05 -23.66 21.28
C LEU A 58 8.40 -23.72 22.66
N LEU A 59 8.12 -22.60 23.28
CA LEU A 59 7.50 -22.49 24.60
C LEU A 59 6.11 -23.14 24.63
N LEU A 60 5.33 -22.98 23.55
CA LEU A 60 3.99 -23.56 23.43
C LEU A 60 4.01 -25.05 23.09
N THR A 61 5.07 -25.57 22.48
CA THR A 61 5.15 -26.96 22.02
C THR A 61 6.01 -27.87 22.92
N SER A 62 7.01 -27.31 23.64
CA SER A 62 8.01 -28.08 24.42
C SER A 62 7.46 -28.79 25.66
N GLY A 63 6.26 -28.45 26.12
CA GLY A 63 5.64 -29.04 27.32
C GLY A 63 4.56 -30.07 27.07
N PHE A 64 4.17 -30.35 25.82
CA PHE A 64 2.99 -31.16 25.53
C PHE A 64 3.33 -32.39 24.71
N GLN A 65 3.07 -33.58 25.29
CA GLN A 65 3.08 -34.85 24.56
C GLN A 65 2.13 -34.76 23.36
N GLN A 66 2.60 -35.25 22.22
CA GLN A 66 1.86 -35.28 20.93
C GLN A 66 0.62 -36.18 21.03
N SER A 67 -0.45 -35.68 21.62
CA SER A 67 -1.77 -36.34 21.48
C SER A 67 -2.33 -36.01 20.09
N SER A 68 -3.09 -36.95 19.51
CA SER A 68 -3.65 -36.84 18.14
C SER A 68 -4.54 -35.60 17.94
N TYR A 69 -5.09 -35.02 19.01
CA TYR A 69 -5.92 -33.83 19.01
C TYR A 69 -5.45 -32.87 20.12
N ASN A 70 -4.81 -31.79 19.73
CA ASN A 70 -4.36 -30.79 20.71
C ASN A 70 -5.42 -29.68 20.87
N LEU A 71 -6.28 -29.79 21.90
CA LEU A 71 -7.28 -28.78 22.24
C LEU A 71 -6.69 -27.40 22.53
N LEU A 72 -5.38 -27.29 22.81
CA LEU A 72 -4.68 -26.03 23.03
C LEU A 72 -4.62 -25.16 21.78
N PHE A 73 -4.73 -25.73 20.57
CA PHE A 73 -4.89 -24.96 19.34
C PHE A 73 -6.15 -24.07 19.32
N LEU A 74 -7.15 -24.38 20.16
CA LEU A 74 -8.31 -23.53 20.35
C LEU A 74 -8.01 -22.29 21.21
N LEU A 75 -7.02 -22.39 22.12
CA LEU A 75 -6.76 -21.34 23.10
C LEU A 75 -5.63 -20.40 22.68
N PHE A 76 -4.56 -20.92 22.08
CA PHE A 76 -3.36 -20.17 21.74
C PHE A 76 -3.64 -18.95 20.83
N PRO A 77 -4.38 -19.04 19.73
CA PRO A 77 -4.63 -17.88 18.88
C PRO A 77 -5.40 -16.77 19.59
N ILE A 78 -6.35 -17.13 20.47
CA ILE A 78 -7.12 -16.14 21.26
C ILE A 78 -6.19 -15.41 22.22
N ILE A 79 -5.31 -16.13 22.92
CA ILE A 79 -4.32 -15.54 23.84
C ILE A 79 -3.37 -14.62 23.09
N GLY A 80 -2.85 -15.06 21.93
CA GLY A 80 -1.93 -14.27 21.12
C GLY A 80 -2.55 -12.96 20.63
N ILE A 81 -3.78 -13.00 20.11
CA ILE A 81 -4.51 -11.80 19.67
C ILE A 81 -4.78 -10.87 20.87
N TYR A 82 -5.14 -11.43 22.03
CA TYR A 82 -5.37 -10.65 23.24
C TYR A 82 -4.10 -9.93 23.70
N LEU A 83 -2.97 -10.63 23.81
CA LEU A 83 -1.67 -10.05 24.18
C LEU A 83 -1.23 -8.98 23.19
N THR A 84 -1.37 -9.24 21.89
CA THR A 84 -1.08 -8.25 20.83
C THR A 84 -1.95 -7.01 21.00
N SER A 85 -3.25 -7.19 21.23
CA SER A 85 -4.18 -6.07 21.42
C SER A 85 -3.85 -5.23 22.66
N LEU A 86 -3.45 -5.88 23.78
CA LEU A 86 -2.96 -5.19 24.98
C LEU A 86 -1.67 -4.42 24.69
N PHE A 87 -0.71 -5.05 24.01
CA PHE A 87 0.55 -4.41 23.64
C PHE A 87 0.30 -3.15 22.79
N ILE A 88 -0.55 -3.26 21.75
CA ILE A 88 -0.90 -2.11 20.91
C ILE A 88 -1.59 -1.01 21.72
N LYS A 89 -2.54 -1.36 22.59
CA LYS A 89 -3.32 -0.40 23.37
C LYS A 89 -2.51 0.36 24.42
N TYR A 90 -1.64 -0.34 25.15
CA TYR A 90 -0.95 0.26 26.31
C TYR A 90 0.47 0.73 26.01
N VAL A 91 1.20 0.02 25.13
CA VAL A 91 2.60 0.33 24.81
C VAL A 91 2.71 1.20 23.58
N VAL A 92 2.14 0.78 22.46
CA VAL A 92 2.30 1.46 21.16
C VAL A 92 1.41 2.70 21.07
N ARG A 93 0.16 2.59 21.52
CA ARG A 93 -0.87 3.66 21.51
C ARG A 93 -1.10 4.26 20.10
N ASP A 94 -0.84 3.50 19.08
CA ASP A 94 -1.06 3.86 17.66
C ASP A 94 -1.54 2.63 16.89
N ASN A 95 -2.19 2.86 15.75
CA ASN A 95 -2.62 1.76 14.88
C ASN A 95 -1.41 1.30 14.05
N ILE A 96 -0.98 0.05 14.16
CA ILE A 96 0.12 -0.55 13.39
C ILE A 96 -0.36 -1.62 12.40
N SER A 97 -1.67 -1.80 12.25
CA SER A 97 -2.24 -2.74 11.27
C SER A 97 -1.97 -2.29 9.83
N HIS A 98 -1.93 -3.24 8.90
CA HIS A 98 -1.77 -3.00 7.45
C HIS A 98 -0.46 -2.28 7.06
N GLY A 99 0.68 -2.82 7.47
CA GLY A 99 2.00 -2.20 7.33
C GLY A 99 2.31 -1.61 5.96
N ILE A 100 2.16 -2.37 4.85
CA ILE A 100 2.46 -1.90 3.48
C ILE A 100 1.54 -0.73 3.06
N THR A 101 0.24 -0.80 3.38
CA THR A 101 -0.69 0.31 3.10
C THR A 101 -0.27 1.60 3.83
N ARG A 102 0.29 1.50 5.05
CA ARG A 102 0.81 2.64 5.79
C ARG A 102 2.06 3.23 5.17
N VAL A 103 2.94 2.40 4.63
CA VAL A 103 4.12 2.88 3.88
C VAL A 103 3.68 3.64 2.65
N LEU A 104 2.76 3.08 1.85
CA LEU A 104 2.16 3.77 0.70
C LEU A 104 1.51 5.10 1.10
N TYR A 105 0.75 5.12 2.20
CA TYR A 105 0.15 6.35 2.71
C TYR A 105 1.19 7.39 3.11
N ALA A 106 2.30 6.97 3.75
CA ALA A 106 3.36 7.89 4.14
C ALA A 106 4.09 8.48 2.93
N ILE A 107 4.35 7.67 1.89
CA ILE A 107 4.94 8.12 0.62
C ILE A 107 4.00 9.13 -0.04
N SER A 108 2.71 8.81 -0.16
CA SER A 108 1.73 9.63 -0.88
C SER A 108 1.36 10.94 -0.16
N THR A 109 1.29 10.97 1.18
CA THR A 109 0.67 12.11 1.89
C THR A 109 1.55 12.77 2.94
N LYS A 110 2.60 12.10 3.45
CA LYS A 110 3.38 12.56 4.61
C LYS A 110 4.85 12.81 4.32
N ASN A 111 5.23 13.07 3.09
CA ASN A 111 6.62 13.23 2.69
C ASN A 111 7.52 12.09 3.22
N SER A 112 7.03 10.85 3.14
CA SER A 112 7.73 9.63 3.59
C SER A 112 8.11 9.61 5.08
N ARG A 113 7.45 10.40 5.94
CA ARG A 113 7.74 10.44 7.37
C ARG A 113 6.92 9.39 8.13
N LEU A 114 7.62 8.42 8.70
CA LEU A 114 7.07 7.39 9.57
C LEU A 114 7.48 7.64 11.02
N LYS A 115 6.60 7.30 11.97
CA LYS A 115 6.87 7.48 13.40
C LYS A 115 7.95 6.50 13.88
N GLY A 116 8.84 6.94 14.77
CA GLY A 116 9.98 6.17 15.27
C GLY A 116 9.62 4.84 15.94
N HIS A 117 8.48 4.75 16.64
CA HIS A 117 8.06 3.48 17.25
C HIS A 117 7.83 2.35 16.22
N ASN A 118 7.52 2.66 14.96
CA ASN A 118 7.35 1.64 13.92
C ASN A 118 8.64 0.87 13.61
N CYS A 119 9.81 1.37 14.01
CA CYS A 119 11.08 0.65 13.86
C CYS A 119 11.17 -0.66 14.67
N TRP A 120 10.29 -0.87 15.65
CA TRP A 120 10.31 -2.06 16.50
C TRP A 120 8.90 -2.59 16.85
N SER A 121 7.88 -1.71 16.94
CA SER A 121 6.56 -2.07 17.45
C SER A 121 5.84 -3.10 16.60
N SER A 122 6.01 -3.04 15.25
CA SER A 122 5.39 -3.99 14.32
C SER A 122 6.01 -5.38 14.44
N VAL A 123 7.33 -5.47 14.66
CA VAL A 123 8.06 -6.72 14.88
C VAL A 123 7.54 -7.44 16.11
N VAL A 124 7.45 -6.74 17.26
CA VAL A 124 6.97 -7.34 18.52
C VAL A 124 5.50 -7.77 18.40
N ALA A 125 4.64 -6.90 17.88
CA ALA A 125 3.21 -7.20 17.74
C ALA A 125 2.93 -8.40 16.82
N SER A 126 3.62 -8.47 15.67
CA SER A 126 3.44 -9.59 14.74
C SER A 126 4.11 -10.86 15.23
N GLY A 127 5.28 -10.76 15.89
CA GLY A 127 5.94 -11.89 16.54
C GLY A 127 5.04 -12.59 17.56
N ILE A 128 4.34 -11.82 18.41
CA ILE A 128 3.34 -12.36 19.34
C ILE A 128 2.18 -12.98 18.58
N THR A 129 1.60 -12.27 17.59
CA THR A 129 0.44 -12.76 16.84
C THR A 129 0.74 -14.10 16.14
N ILE A 130 1.85 -14.17 15.40
CA ILE A 130 2.25 -15.33 14.58
C ILE A 130 2.72 -16.47 15.49
N GLY A 131 3.52 -16.16 16.51
CA GLY A 131 4.04 -17.14 17.46
C GLY A 131 2.94 -17.93 18.17
N PHE A 132 1.83 -17.28 18.52
CA PHE A 132 0.65 -17.92 19.08
C PHE A 132 -0.30 -18.53 18.03
N GLY A 133 0.07 -18.55 16.75
CA GLY A 133 -0.67 -19.20 15.69
C GLY A 133 -1.64 -18.32 14.92
N GLY A 134 -1.53 -17.00 15.02
CA GLY A 134 -2.28 -16.08 14.15
C GLY A 134 -1.99 -16.34 12.67
N SER A 135 -3.04 -16.48 11.86
CA SER A 135 -2.96 -16.88 10.45
C SER A 135 -2.65 -15.72 9.52
N VAL A 136 -1.47 -15.11 9.67
CA VAL A 136 -1.01 -13.91 8.97
C VAL A 136 0.49 -14.00 8.66
N GLY A 137 1.00 -13.12 7.79
CA GLY A 137 2.41 -13.10 7.41
C GLY A 137 3.23 -12.05 8.15
N ALA A 138 4.53 -12.31 8.26
CA ALA A 138 5.54 -11.44 8.86
C ALA A 138 5.98 -10.29 7.94
N GLU A 139 5.78 -10.40 6.62
CA GLU A 139 6.39 -9.53 5.62
C GLU A 139 5.91 -8.08 5.73
N ALA A 140 4.60 -7.86 5.87
CA ALA A 140 4.09 -6.49 5.96
C ALA A 140 4.54 -5.76 7.25
N PRO A 141 4.58 -6.37 8.43
CA PRO A 141 5.24 -5.82 9.61
C PRO A 141 6.71 -5.48 9.41
N ILE A 142 7.49 -6.37 8.79
CA ILE A 142 8.90 -6.13 8.54
C ILE A 142 9.11 -5.02 7.51
N VAL A 143 8.32 -4.99 6.43
CA VAL A 143 8.33 -3.89 5.45
C VAL A 143 8.04 -2.54 6.12
N LEU A 144 7.06 -2.47 7.03
CA LEU A 144 6.79 -1.26 7.78
C LEU A 144 7.99 -0.87 8.67
N THR A 145 8.60 -1.86 9.32
CA THR A 145 9.78 -1.64 10.20
C THR A 145 10.98 -1.16 9.40
N GLY A 146 11.35 -1.83 8.31
CA GLY A 146 12.44 -1.41 7.43
C GLY A 146 12.22 -0.02 6.85
N SER A 147 11.00 0.24 6.35
CA SER A 147 10.60 1.57 5.86
C SER A 147 10.68 2.65 6.94
N ALA A 148 10.29 2.33 8.18
CA ALA A 148 10.40 3.26 9.31
C ALA A 148 11.86 3.53 9.68
N ILE A 149 12.74 2.53 9.63
CA ILE A 149 14.18 2.70 9.82
C ILE A 149 14.73 3.66 8.76
N GLY A 150 14.43 3.44 7.47
CA GLY A 150 14.83 4.31 6.37
C GLY A 150 14.32 5.75 6.56
N SER A 151 13.04 5.90 6.88
CA SER A 151 12.42 7.20 7.16
C SER A 151 13.08 7.94 8.33
N ASN A 152 13.32 7.27 9.45
CA ASN A 152 13.89 7.92 10.63
C ASN A 152 15.37 8.27 10.45
N LEU A 153 16.16 7.42 9.79
CA LEU A 153 17.53 7.76 9.41
C LEU A 153 17.56 8.97 8.47
N GLY A 154 16.73 8.99 7.44
CA GLY A 154 16.63 10.14 6.54
C GLY A 154 16.24 11.43 7.27
N GLN A 155 15.36 11.38 8.28
CA GLN A 155 15.00 12.53 9.12
C GLN A 155 16.18 13.00 9.98
N ILE A 156 16.94 12.07 10.60
CA ILE A 156 18.11 12.39 11.44
C ILE A 156 19.16 13.14 10.62
N PHE A 157 19.43 12.68 9.37
CA PHE A 157 20.41 13.28 8.47
C PHE A 157 19.84 14.42 7.62
N ARG A 158 18.59 14.85 7.86
CA ARG A 158 17.91 15.96 7.18
C ARG A 158 17.99 15.85 5.66
N MET A 159 17.72 14.63 5.14
CA MET A 159 17.71 14.37 3.71
C MET A 159 16.50 15.02 3.04
N ASP A 160 16.64 15.37 1.77
CA ASP A 160 15.56 15.95 0.95
C ASP A 160 14.41 14.96 0.73
N LYS A 161 13.28 15.45 0.23
CA LYS A 161 12.06 14.66 0.05
C LYS A 161 12.27 13.44 -0.87
N LYS A 162 13.01 13.63 -1.96
CA LYS A 162 13.30 12.60 -2.94
C LYS A 162 14.14 11.46 -2.34
N THR A 163 15.22 11.82 -1.66
CA THR A 163 16.05 10.86 -0.92
C THR A 163 15.27 10.19 0.21
N MET A 164 14.35 10.88 0.87
CA MET A 164 13.47 10.27 1.89
C MET A 164 12.60 9.15 1.31
N ILE A 165 11.99 9.35 0.14
CA ILE A 165 11.22 8.30 -0.56
C ILE A 165 12.12 7.11 -0.88
N LEU A 166 13.31 7.38 -1.40
CA LEU A 166 14.30 6.35 -1.74
C LEU A 166 14.74 5.54 -0.51
N LEU A 167 15.06 6.20 0.60
CA LEU A 167 15.48 5.51 1.85
C LEU A 167 14.35 4.67 2.45
N VAL A 168 13.09 5.11 2.37
CA VAL A 168 11.91 4.32 2.73
C VAL A 168 11.81 3.09 1.83
N GLY A 169 12.04 3.26 0.53
CA GLY A 169 12.13 2.16 -0.45
C GLY A 169 13.27 1.18 -0.13
N CYS A 170 14.47 1.68 0.20
CA CYS A 170 15.60 0.84 0.64
C CYS A 170 15.24 -0.02 1.86
N GLY A 171 14.50 0.55 2.83
CA GLY A 171 14.06 -0.19 4.01
C GLY A 171 13.03 -1.28 3.68
N ALA A 172 12.08 -0.98 2.80
CA ALA A 172 11.09 -1.95 2.35
C ALA A 172 11.70 -3.09 1.54
N SER A 173 12.58 -2.77 0.60
CA SER A 173 13.27 -3.75 -0.24
C SER A 173 14.18 -4.66 0.57
N ALA A 174 14.95 -4.10 1.51
CA ALA A 174 15.80 -4.85 2.43
C ALA A 174 14.99 -5.82 3.30
N ALA A 175 13.80 -5.40 3.76
CA ALA A 175 12.90 -6.24 4.53
C ALA A 175 12.47 -7.49 3.75
N ILE A 176 12.02 -7.33 2.52
CA ILE A 176 11.61 -8.46 1.65
C ILE A 176 12.82 -9.33 1.27
N ALA A 177 13.95 -8.68 0.91
CA ALA A 177 15.17 -9.37 0.55
C ALA A 177 15.73 -10.22 1.71
N GLY A 178 15.63 -9.73 2.95
CA GLY A 178 16.05 -10.46 4.15
C GLY A 178 15.17 -11.67 4.45
N VAL A 179 13.86 -11.47 4.55
CA VAL A 179 12.89 -12.54 4.87
C VAL A 179 12.98 -13.71 3.89
N PHE A 180 13.07 -13.42 2.60
CA PHE A 180 13.03 -14.44 1.54
C PHE A 180 14.41 -14.84 1.01
N LYS A 181 15.49 -14.19 1.46
CA LYS A 181 16.85 -14.33 0.90
C LYS A 181 16.86 -14.08 -0.62
N ALA A 182 16.03 -13.15 -1.09
CA ALA A 182 15.70 -12.90 -2.47
C ALA A 182 15.94 -11.40 -2.81
N PRO A 183 17.18 -10.99 -3.13
CA PRO A 183 17.53 -9.58 -3.33
C PRO A 183 16.86 -8.96 -4.55
N ILE A 184 16.69 -9.67 -5.66
CA ILE A 184 16.01 -9.15 -6.85
C ILE A 184 14.51 -8.99 -6.58
N ALA A 185 13.90 -9.97 -5.92
CA ALA A 185 12.48 -9.87 -5.53
C ALA A 185 12.22 -8.67 -4.61
N GLY A 186 13.12 -8.40 -3.64
CA GLY A 186 13.03 -7.23 -2.77
C GLY A 186 13.10 -5.89 -3.52
N LEU A 187 14.04 -5.80 -4.48
CA LEU A 187 14.17 -4.63 -5.35
C LEU A 187 12.88 -4.42 -6.17
N VAL A 188 12.42 -5.45 -6.86
CA VAL A 188 11.24 -5.38 -7.75
C VAL A 188 9.96 -5.12 -6.97
N PHE A 189 9.81 -5.70 -5.77
CA PHE A 189 8.69 -5.42 -4.85
C PHE A 189 8.56 -3.92 -4.57
N THR A 190 9.67 -3.25 -4.32
CA THR A 190 9.66 -1.80 -4.02
C THR A 190 9.20 -0.98 -5.23
N LEU A 191 9.57 -1.39 -6.43
CA LEU A 191 9.17 -0.72 -7.67
C LEU A 191 7.69 -0.95 -8.00
N GLU A 192 7.21 -2.19 -7.92
CA GLU A 192 5.84 -2.54 -8.30
C GLU A 192 4.82 -2.22 -7.21
N VAL A 193 5.11 -2.58 -5.95
CA VAL A 193 4.13 -2.48 -4.85
C VAL A 193 4.16 -1.11 -4.19
N LEU A 194 5.34 -0.53 -3.96
CA LEU A 194 5.46 0.80 -3.36
C LEU A 194 5.49 1.93 -4.39
N MET A 195 5.50 1.60 -5.69
CA MET A 195 5.45 2.56 -6.78
C MET A 195 6.58 3.61 -6.70
N VAL A 196 7.77 3.19 -6.26
CA VAL A 196 8.95 4.06 -6.25
C VAL A 196 9.51 4.16 -7.67
N ASP A 197 9.79 5.38 -8.12
CA ASP A 197 10.22 5.62 -9.49
C ASP A 197 11.57 4.97 -9.83
N LEU A 198 11.61 4.37 -11.01
CA LEU A 198 12.77 3.68 -11.58
C LEU A 198 13.71 4.69 -12.24
N SER A 199 14.67 5.21 -11.48
CA SER A 199 15.80 5.95 -12.04
C SER A 199 17.09 5.18 -11.82
N MET A 200 18.11 5.38 -12.70
CA MET A 200 19.44 4.78 -12.48
C MET A 200 20.05 5.21 -11.14
N ALA A 201 19.66 6.38 -10.64
CA ALA A 201 20.13 6.89 -9.35
C ALA A 201 19.47 6.14 -8.16
N SER A 202 18.24 5.65 -8.30
CA SER A 202 17.51 4.94 -7.24
C SER A 202 17.82 3.45 -7.18
N LEU A 203 18.17 2.82 -8.31
CA LEU A 203 18.44 1.39 -8.37
C LEU A 203 19.62 0.95 -7.50
N LEU A 204 20.74 1.69 -7.54
CA LEU A 204 21.95 1.29 -6.82
C LEU A 204 21.77 1.30 -5.29
N PRO A 205 21.22 2.33 -4.65
CA PRO A 205 20.92 2.30 -3.21
C PRO A 205 20.00 1.15 -2.80
N ILE A 206 18.91 0.92 -3.56
CA ILE A 206 17.97 -0.17 -3.28
C ILE A 206 18.66 -1.51 -3.38
N LEU A 207 19.47 -1.74 -4.42
CA LEU A 207 20.22 -2.99 -4.58
C LEU A 207 21.23 -3.21 -3.45
N ILE A 208 21.96 -2.18 -3.03
CA ILE A 208 22.88 -2.26 -1.89
C ILE A 208 22.13 -2.70 -0.63
N SER A 209 20.97 -2.10 -0.34
CA SER A 209 20.20 -2.46 0.85
C SER A 209 19.69 -3.91 0.79
N CYS A 210 19.21 -4.37 -0.38
CA CYS A 210 18.78 -5.76 -0.59
C CYS A 210 19.91 -6.76 -0.38
N VAL A 211 21.05 -6.54 -1.06
CA VAL A 211 22.20 -7.43 -0.97
C VAL A 211 22.75 -7.47 0.45
N THR A 212 22.85 -6.32 1.12
CA THR A 212 23.30 -6.26 2.52
C THR A 212 22.38 -7.06 3.44
N ALA A 213 21.06 -6.89 3.29
CA ALA A 213 20.09 -7.63 4.11
C ALA A 213 20.19 -9.13 3.85
N THR A 214 20.25 -9.55 2.60
CA THR A 214 20.36 -10.96 2.21
C THR A 214 21.65 -11.59 2.73
N CYS A 215 22.80 -10.91 2.58
CA CYS A 215 24.07 -11.39 3.10
C CYS A 215 24.04 -11.56 4.62
N PHE A 216 23.46 -10.59 5.35
CA PHE A 216 23.30 -10.71 6.79
C PHE A 216 22.45 -11.91 7.17
N THR A 217 21.30 -12.10 6.49
CA THR A 217 20.42 -13.24 6.75
C THR A 217 21.13 -14.57 6.49
N TYR A 218 21.92 -14.70 5.42
CA TYR A 218 22.73 -15.91 5.18
C TYR A 218 23.75 -16.18 6.28
N ILE A 219 24.43 -15.14 6.78
CA ILE A 219 25.45 -15.29 7.82
C ILE A 219 24.83 -15.73 9.16
N PHE A 220 23.71 -15.16 9.57
CA PHE A 220 23.14 -15.37 10.90
C PHE A 220 22.03 -16.43 10.97
N MET A 221 21.28 -16.64 9.89
CA MET A 221 20.19 -17.64 9.83
C MET A 221 20.55 -18.88 8.99
N GLY A 222 21.77 -18.92 8.44
CA GLY A 222 22.27 -20.06 7.65
C GLY A 222 21.73 -20.10 6.22
N ASP A 223 22.07 -21.16 5.49
CA ASP A 223 21.75 -21.34 4.06
C ASP A 223 20.43 -22.06 3.80
N SER A 224 19.65 -22.39 4.84
CA SER A 224 18.36 -23.05 4.65
C SER A 224 17.42 -22.17 3.83
N SER A 225 16.94 -22.70 2.70
CA SER A 225 15.88 -22.06 1.91
C SER A 225 14.53 -22.16 2.63
N LEU A 226 13.64 -21.18 2.40
CA LEU A 226 12.27 -21.21 2.96
C LEU A 226 11.47 -22.38 2.38
N PHE A 227 11.72 -22.71 1.12
CA PHE A 227 11.10 -23.84 0.42
C PHE A 227 12.18 -24.78 -0.10
N ASP A 228 12.08 -26.04 0.30
CA ASP A 228 12.93 -27.11 -0.21
C ASP A 228 12.31 -27.66 -1.50
N PHE A 229 12.82 -27.23 -2.64
CA PHE A 229 12.35 -27.65 -3.95
C PHE A 229 13.51 -28.21 -4.78
N THR A 230 13.28 -29.36 -5.42
CA THR A 230 14.17 -29.92 -6.43
C THR A 230 13.37 -30.13 -7.71
N LEU A 231 13.83 -29.54 -8.82
CA LEU A 231 13.14 -29.68 -10.10
C LEU A 231 13.36 -31.11 -10.63
N THR A 232 12.34 -31.95 -10.49
CA THR A 232 12.35 -33.31 -11.02
C THR A 232 11.79 -33.38 -12.45
N ASN A 233 10.86 -32.49 -12.79
CA ASN A 233 10.18 -32.47 -14.09
C ASN A 233 10.40 -31.11 -14.76
N PRO A 234 11.26 -31.02 -15.79
CA PRO A 234 11.45 -29.78 -16.54
C PRO A 234 10.17 -29.36 -17.25
N TRP A 235 10.05 -28.06 -17.55
CA TRP A 235 8.91 -27.55 -18.25
C TRP A 235 8.93 -27.97 -19.72
N GLU A 236 7.74 -28.33 -20.24
CA GLU A 236 7.51 -28.71 -21.62
C GLU A 236 6.44 -27.78 -22.24
N LEU A 237 6.61 -27.43 -23.51
CA LEU A 237 5.73 -26.48 -24.21
C LEU A 237 4.29 -26.97 -24.33
N ASN A 238 4.07 -28.29 -24.37
CA ASN A 238 2.73 -28.90 -24.41
C ASN A 238 1.88 -28.63 -23.16
N ARG A 239 2.51 -28.19 -22.03
CA ARG A 239 1.85 -27.82 -20.77
C ARG A 239 1.39 -26.34 -20.75
N THR A 240 1.71 -25.55 -21.80
CA THR A 240 1.35 -24.13 -21.86
C THR A 240 -0.15 -23.85 -21.68
N PRO A 241 -1.08 -24.61 -22.29
CA PRO A 241 -2.52 -24.39 -22.07
C PRO A 241 -2.93 -24.54 -20.60
N ALA A 242 -2.37 -25.52 -19.88
CA ALA A 242 -2.61 -25.70 -18.46
C ALA A 242 -2.06 -24.54 -17.63
N CYS A 243 -0.90 -23.95 -18.00
CA CYS A 243 -0.35 -22.77 -17.36
C CYS A 243 -1.26 -21.54 -17.54
N ILE A 244 -1.80 -21.31 -18.73
CA ILE A 244 -2.74 -20.21 -19.00
C ILE A 244 -4.01 -20.37 -18.14
N LEU A 245 -4.59 -21.58 -18.09
CA LEU A 245 -5.78 -21.87 -17.31
C LEU A 245 -5.50 -21.74 -15.78
N LEU A 246 -4.31 -22.17 -15.31
CA LEU A 246 -3.87 -21.91 -13.96
C LEU A 246 -3.80 -20.41 -13.66
N GLY A 247 -3.26 -19.61 -14.59
CA GLY A 247 -3.19 -18.15 -14.45
C GLY A 247 -4.58 -17.52 -14.32
N ILE A 248 -5.53 -17.93 -15.17
CA ILE A 248 -6.93 -17.48 -15.09
C ILE A 248 -7.53 -17.89 -13.74
N PHE A 249 -7.32 -19.12 -13.30
CA PHE A 249 -7.78 -19.61 -12.00
C PHE A 249 -7.19 -18.79 -10.84
N CYS A 250 -5.88 -18.50 -10.86
CA CYS A 250 -5.21 -17.63 -9.88
C CYS A 250 -5.78 -16.20 -9.89
N GLY A 251 -6.08 -15.64 -11.06
CA GLY A 251 -6.72 -14.31 -11.18
C GLY A 251 -8.11 -14.28 -10.53
N LEU A 252 -8.93 -15.31 -10.74
CA LEU A 252 -10.25 -15.44 -10.10
C LEU A 252 -10.12 -15.67 -8.58
N MET A 253 -9.14 -16.48 -8.15
CA MET A 253 -8.85 -16.67 -6.73
C MET A 253 -8.33 -15.38 -6.06
N SER A 254 -7.59 -14.55 -6.78
CA SER A 254 -7.18 -13.23 -6.31
C SER A 254 -8.38 -12.31 -6.09
N LEU A 255 -9.33 -12.30 -7.02
CA LEU A 255 -10.59 -11.57 -6.88
C LEU A 255 -11.38 -12.04 -5.65
N TYR A 256 -11.50 -13.37 -5.48
CA TYR A 256 -12.12 -13.96 -4.32
C TYR A 256 -11.43 -13.50 -3.02
N PHE A 257 -10.10 -13.59 -2.97
CA PHE A 257 -9.31 -13.17 -1.80
C PHE A 257 -9.55 -11.70 -1.45
N MET A 258 -9.43 -10.80 -2.42
CA MET A 258 -9.56 -9.34 -2.21
C MET A 258 -10.97 -8.96 -1.75
N ARG A 259 -12.01 -9.51 -2.38
CA ARG A 259 -13.40 -9.21 -2.03
C ARG A 259 -13.79 -9.80 -0.67
N THR A 260 -13.41 -11.04 -0.40
CA THR A 260 -13.69 -11.69 0.89
C THR A 260 -12.97 -10.98 2.03
N MET A 261 -11.70 -10.61 1.84
CA MET A 261 -10.94 -9.84 2.81
C MET A 261 -11.61 -8.50 3.12
N SER A 262 -11.97 -7.73 2.09
CA SER A 262 -12.67 -6.45 2.24
C SER A 262 -14.03 -6.60 2.92
N TRP A 263 -14.79 -7.64 2.61
CA TRP A 263 -16.07 -7.93 3.23
C TRP A 263 -15.92 -8.24 4.72
N CYS A 264 -14.99 -9.14 5.06
CA CYS A 264 -14.69 -9.49 6.46
C CYS A 264 -14.24 -8.26 7.26
N GLU A 265 -13.35 -7.44 6.70
CA GLU A 265 -12.91 -6.20 7.34
C GLU A 265 -14.08 -5.25 7.61
N GLY A 266 -15.01 -5.15 6.67
CA GLY A 266 -16.25 -4.39 6.84
C GLY A 266 -17.12 -4.92 7.99
N LEU A 267 -17.20 -6.24 8.18
CA LEU A 267 -17.90 -6.85 9.33
C LEU A 267 -17.22 -6.49 10.66
N PHE A 268 -15.90 -6.65 10.74
CA PHE A 268 -15.15 -6.31 11.95
C PHE A 268 -15.16 -4.79 12.24
N ALA A 269 -15.24 -3.94 11.23
CA ALA A 269 -15.36 -2.48 11.39
C ALA A 269 -16.67 -2.08 12.09
N LYS A 270 -17.78 -2.78 11.83
CA LYS A 270 -19.06 -2.56 12.53
C LYS A 270 -18.98 -2.85 14.03
N MET A 271 -18.05 -3.71 14.44
CA MET A 271 -17.82 -4.07 15.85
C MET A 271 -16.81 -3.18 16.57
N LYS A 272 -16.41 -2.03 15.97
CA LYS A 272 -15.39 -1.12 16.51
C LYS A 272 -15.66 -0.65 17.94
N ASN A 273 -16.93 -0.46 18.32
CA ASN A 273 -17.33 0.00 19.63
C ASN A 273 -17.28 -1.09 20.73
N HIS A 274 -17.12 -2.36 20.34
CA HIS A 274 -17.10 -3.51 21.25
C HIS A 274 -15.81 -4.33 21.09
N PRO A 275 -14.64 -3.83 21.53
CA PRO A 275 -13.34 -4.43 21.26
C PRO A 275 -13.20 -5.87 21.81
N TYR A 276 -13.76 -6.17 22.97
CA TYR A 276 -13.72 -7.50 23.55
C TYR A 276 -14.61 -8.51 22.79
N CYS A 277 -15.83 -8.10 22.39
CA CYS A 277 -16.68 -8.94 21.54
C CYS A 277 -16.02 -9.24 20.19
N LYS A 278 -15.39 -8.24 19.60
CA LYS A 278 -14.61 -8.35 18.36
C LYS A 278 -13.47 -9.37 18.49
N LEU A 279 -12.71 -9.30 19.59
CA LEU A 279 -11.62 -10.22 19.90
C LEU A 279 -12.11 -11.66 20.08
N VAL A 280 -13.13 -11.85 20.92
CA VAL A 280 -13.68 -13.19 21.19
C VAL A 280 -14.28 -13.80 19.93
N PHE A 281 -15.07 -13.04 19.17
CA PHE A 281 -15.69 -13.52 17.93
C PHE A 281 -14.65 -13.94 16.89
N GLY A 282 -13.68 -13.07 16.61
CA GLY A 282 -12.63 -13.37 15.63
C GLY A 282 -11.68 -14.46 16.12
N GLY A 283 -11.34 -14.46 17.41
CA GLY A 283 -10.53 -15.50 18.02
C GLY A 283 -11.19 -16.89 17.97
N LEU A 284 -12.49 -16.98 18.24
CA LEU A 284 -13.25 -18.24 18.12
C LEU A 284 -13.31 -18.75 16.68
N ILE A 285 -13.56 -17.86 15.71
CA ILE A 285 -13.55 -18.25 14.27
C ILE A 285 -12.16 -18.79 13.91
N LEU A 286 -11.10 -18.07 14.22
CA LEU A 286 -9.73 -18.47 13.92
C LEU A 286 -9.38 -19.81 14.56
N SER A 287 -9.67 -19.97 15.85
CA SER A 287 -9.38 -21.20 16.60
C SER A 287 -10.16 -22.40 16.06
N SER A 288 -11.44 -22.23 15.73
CA SER A 288 -12.25 -23.29 15.13
C SER A 288 -11.73 -23.71 13.76
N LEU A 289 -11.30 -22.73 12.92
CA LEU A 289 -10.70 -23.02 11.61
C LEU A 289 -9.37 -23.76 11.76
N ILE A 290 -8.50 -23.34 12.67
CA ILE A 290 -7.20 -24.00 12.93
C ILE A 290 -7.41 -25.42 13.50
N PHE A 291 -8.38 -25.61 14.38
CA PHE A 291 -8.70 -26.94 14.92
C PHE A 291 -9.16 -27.90 13.82
N LEU A 292 -10.00 -27.43 12.90
CA LEU A 292 -10.47 -28.21 11.75
C LEU A 292 -9.37 -28.43 10.71
N LEU A 293 -8.59 -27.40 10.42
CA LEU A 293 -7.58 -27.34 9.37
C LEU A 293 -6.25 -26.80 9.95
N PRO A 294 -5.42 -27.64 10.59
CA PRO A 294 -4.16 -27.22 11.22
C PRO A 294 -3.17 -26.52 10.30
N SER A 295 -3.26 -26.75 8.98
CA SER A 295 -2.47 -26.04 7.96
C SER A 295 -2.70 -24.52 7.94
N LEU A 296 -3.75 -24.04 8.62
CA LEU A 296 -4.03 -22.60 8.78
C LEU A 296 -3.25 -21.93 9.92
N TYR A 297 -2.57 -22.72 10.78
CA TYR A 297 -1.81 -22.22 11.92
C TYR A 297 -0.59 -21.40 11.46
N GLY A 298 -0.43 -20.20 12.01
CA GLY A 298 0.66 -19.30 11.67
C GLY A 298 0.68 -18.88 10.19
N GLU A 299 1.85 -18.72 9.64
CA GLU A 299 2.05 -18.32 8.23
C GLU A 299 1.57 -19.41 7.25
N GLY A 300 1.89 -20.69 7.54
CA GLY A 300 1.48 -21.85 6.73
C GLY A 300 2.57 -22.40 5.79
N TYR A 301 3.81 -21.89 5.85
CA TYR A 301 4.93 -22.33 4.99
C TYR A 301 5.23 -23.82 5.13
N SER A 302 5.17 -24.37 6.35
CA SER A 302 5.41 -25.79 6.60
C SER A 302 4.45 -26.70 5.82
N ALA A 303 3.19 -26.31 5.68
CA ALA A 303 2.19 -27.08 4.95
C ALA A 303 2.46 -27.10 3.43
N VAL A 304 2.89 -25.97 2.86
CA VAL A 304 3.30 -25.90 1.44
C VAL A 304 4.58 -26.68 1.21
N ASN A 305 5.53 -26.67 2.16
CA ASN A 305 6.74 -27.49 2.06
C ASN A 305 6.46 -29.00 1.97
N VAL A 306 5.44 -29.48 2.68
CA VAL A 306 4.97 -30.89 2.55
C VAL A 306 4.52 -31.18 1.12
N LEU A 307 3.79 -30.26 0.48
CA LEU A 307 3.34 -30.43 -0.91
C LEU A 307 4.48 -30.36 -1.92
N LEU A 308 5.49 -29.52 -1.67
CA LEU A 308 6.67 -29.37 -2.55
C LEU A 308 7.65 -30.54 -2.45
N LYS A 309 7.83 -31.13 -1.26
CA LYS A 309 8.71 -32.27 -1.03
C LYS A 309 8.09 -33.60 -1.45
N GLY A 310 6.78 -33.74 -1.26
CA GLY A 310 6.06 -34.98 -1.51
C GLY A 310 6.09 -35.36 -2.99
N GLN A 311 6.22 -36.65 -3.25
CA GLN A 311 6.22 -37.25 -4.60
C GLN A 311 5.02 -38.16 -4.86
N ASN A 312 4.30 -38.52 -3.80
CA ASN A 312 3.16 -39.43 -3.87
C ASN A 312 2.07 -39.02 -2.89
N GLU A 313 0.88 -39.64 -3.05
CA GLU A 313 -0.30 -39.30 -2.23
C GLU A 313 -0.10 -39.55 -0.72
N ALA A 314 0.73 -40.51 -0.35
CA ALA A 314 0.99 -40.82 1.06
C ALA A 314 1.83 -39.68 1.70
N GLU A 315 2.79 -39.14 0.96
CA GLU A 315 3.61 -38.01 1.42
C GLU A 315 2.81 -36.72 1.46
N TRP A 316 2.06 -36.40 0.41
CA TRP A 316 1.16 -35.24 0.40
C TRP A 316 0.08 -35.33 1.49
N GLY A 317 -0.38 -36.57 1.82
CA GLY A 317 -1.32 -36.81 2.91
C GLY A 317 -0.84 -36.34 4.28
N GLN A 318 0.46 -36.16 4.48
CA GLN A 318 1.01 -35.60 5.72
C GLN A 318 0.53 -34.18 6.02
N VAL A 319 0.10 -33.42 5.00
CA VAL A 319 -0.50 -32.09 5.20
C VAL A 319 -1.76 -32.14 6.05
N MET A 320 -2.46 -33.28 6.07
CA MET A 320 -3.67 -33.53 6.85
C MET A 320 -3.38 -34.02 8.29
N ASN A 321 -2.11 -34.24 8.65
CA ASN A 321 -1.74 -34.69 9.99
C ASN A 321 -2.32 -33.76 11.06
N ARG A 322 -2.78 -34.36 12.16
CA ARG A 322 -3.44 -33.67 13.28
C ARG A 322 -4.80 -33.03 12.94
N SER A 323 -5.38 -33.29 11.76
CA SER A 323 -6.73 -32.89 11.39
C SER A 323 -7.72 -34.04 11.54
N LEU A 324 -9.01 -33.73 11.45
CA LEU A 324 -10.07 -34.75 11.38
C LEU A 324 -10.00 -35.63 10.11
N PHE A 325 -9.21 -35.18 9.11
CA PHE A 325 -8.99 -35.87 7.83
C PHE A 325 -7.80 -36.84 7.85
N SER A 326 -7.04 -36.87 8.96
CA SER A 326 -5.85 -37.70 9.09
C SER A 326 -6.19 -39.18 8.84
N GLY A 327 -5.34 -39.84 8.01
CA GLY A 327 -5.53 -41.25 7.63
C GLY A 327 -6.48 -41.50 6.46
N HIS A 328 -7.18 -40.50 5.94
CA HIS A 328 -8.11 -40.63 4.81
C HIS A 328 -7.53 -40.00 3.54
N GLN A 329 -6.61 -40.67 2.84
CA GLN A 329 -5.93 -40.16 1.65
C GLN A 329 -6.90 -39.70 0.55
N ASN A 330 -8.04 -40.34 0.38
CA ASN A 330 -9.08 -40.00 -0.60
C ASN A 330 -9.67 -38.59 -0.38
N LEU A 331 -9.49 -37.99 0.81
CA LEU A 331 -9.98 -36.67 1.14
C LEU A 331 -8.95 -35.57 0.93
N LEU A 332 -7.76 -35.90 0.39
CA LEU A 332 -6.66 -34.93 0.18
C LEU A 332 -7.11 -33.73 -0.65
N ILE A 333 -7.77 -33.97 -1.77
CA ILE A 333 -8.24 -32.88 -2.67
C ILE A 333 -9.27 -32.00 -1.95
N LEU A 334 -10.19 -32.59 -1.21
CA LEU A 334 -11.19 -31.86 -0.43
C LEU A 334 -10.52 -31.00 0.65
N TYR A 335 -9.55 -31.57 1.38
CA TYR A 335 -8.80 -30.86 2.43
C TYR A 335 -8.06 -29.65 1.85
N ILE A 336 -7.33 -29.85 0.76
CA ILE A 336 -6.58 -28.78 0.09
C ILE A 336 -7.52 -27.68 -0.42
N GLY A 337 -8.65 -28.06 -1.02
CA GLY A 337 -9.69 -27.12 -1.42
C GLY A 337 -10.23 -26.32 -0.23
N LEU A 338 -10.55 -26.99 0.89
CA LEU A 338 -11.01 -26.30 2.10
C LEU A 338 -9.96 -25.31 2.63
N VAL A 339 -8.68 -25.69 2.71
CA VAL A 339 -7.60 -24.78 3.14
C VAL A 339 -7.50 -23.57 2.22
N THR A 340 -7.54 -23.81 0.89
CA THR A 340 -7.48 -22.74 -0.13
C THR A 340 -8.56 -21.67 0.08
N PHE A 341 -9.81 -22.11 0.30
CA PHE A 341 -10.93 -21.18 0.46
C PHE A 341 -11.05 -20.60 1.88
N THR A 342 -10.59 -21.29 2.92
CA THR A 342 -10.78 -20.83 4.31
C THR A 342 -9.64 -19.98 4.85
N LYS A 343 -8.42 -20.03 4.26
CA LYS A 343 -7.26 -19.25 4.73
C LYS A 343 -7.56 -17.74 4.76
N VAL A 344 -8.32 -17.21 3.81
CA VAL A 344 -8.69 -15.80 3.80
C VAL A 344 -9.54 -15.41 5.02
N PHE A 345 -10.45 -16.28 5.47
CA PHE A 345 -11.24 -16.03 6.68
C PHE A 345 -10.38 -16.07 7.94
N ALA A 346 -9.43 -17.02 8.02
CA ALA A 346 -8.49 -17.12 9.13
C ALA A 346 -7.61 -15.85 9.22
N THR A 347 -7.09 -15.35 8.08
CA THR A 347 -6.32 -14.11 7.99
C THR A 347 -7.15 -12.90 8.39
N SER A 348 -8.39 -12.81 7.86
CA SER A 348 -9.31 -11.71 8.18
C SER A 348 -9.72 -11.73 9.65
N ALA A 349 -9.96 -12.89 10.23
CA ALA A 349 -10.29 -13.04 11.64
C ALA A 349 -9.12 -12.62 12.54
N THR A 350 -7.88 -13.01 12.19
CA THR A 350 -6.68 -12.59 12.93
C THR A 350 -6.52 -11.07 12.95
N ASN A 351 -6.49 -10.43 11.77
CA ASN A 351 -6.31 -8.97 11.67
C ASN A 351 -7.55 -8.22 12.19
N GLY A 352 -8.73 -8.73 11.87
CA GLY A 352 -10.00 -8.16 12.28
C GLY A 352 -10.19 -8.12 13.78
N SER A 353 -9.74 -9.13 14.53
CA SER A 353 -9.90 -9.20 15.98
C SER A 353 -8.84 -8.44 16.79
N GLY A 354 -7.82 -7.90 16.15
CA GLY A 354 -6.79 -7.08 16.80
C GLY A 354 -5.39 -7.67 16.76
N GLY A 355 -5.16 -8.76 16.03
CA GLY A 355 -3.84 -9.27 15.69
C GLY A 355 -3.11 -8.34 14.70
N CYS A 356 -1.81 -8.52 14.58
CA CYS A 356 -0.93 -7.76 13.70
C CYS A 356 -0.22 -8.69 12.74
N GLY A 357 -0.43 -8.51 11.42
CA GLY A 357 0.27 -9.27 10.39
C GLY A 357 -0.13 -8.88 8.97
N GLY A 358 0.60 -9.42 8.00
CA GLY A 358 0.45 -9.14 6.59
C GLY A 358 -0.50 -10.08 5.86
N THR A 359 -0.87 -9.67 4.63
CA THR A 359 -1.64 -10.49 3.68
C THR A 359 -0.75 -11.13 2.62
N PHE A 360 0.57 -10.85 2.64
CA PHE A 360 1.54 -11.35 1.66
C PHE A 360 1.67 -12.89 1.77
N ALA A 361 2.17 -13.43 2.91
CA ALA A 361 2.26 -14.88 3.11
C ALA A 361 0.92 -15.60 2.93
N PRO A 362 -0.21 -15.13 3.47
CA PRO A 362 -1.51 -15.76 3.19
C PRO A 362 -1.81 -15.86 1.69
N SER A 363 -1.54 -14.82 0.89
CA SER A 363 -1.74 -14.91 -0.57
C SER A 363 -0.80 -15.90 -1.22
N LEU A 364 0.49 -15.90 -0.83
CA LEU A 364 1.49 -16.86 -1.31
C LEU A 364 1.04 -18.31 -1.05
N ILE A 365 0.63 -18.59 0.18
CA ILE A 365 0.21 -19.93 0.63
C ILE A 365 -1.07 -20.39 -0.07
N ILE A 366 -2.09 -19.52 -0.16
CA ILE A 366 -3.31 -19.84 -0.92
C ILE A 366 -2.94 -20.14 -2.38
N GLY A 367 -2.02 -19.40 -2.98
CA GLY A 367 -1.51 -19.65 -4.32
C GLY A 367 -0.88 -21.03 -4.47
N GLY A 368 -0.07 -21.45 -3.51
CA GLY A 368 0.52 -22.78 -3.48
C GLY A 368 -0.54 -23.89 -3.40
N PHE A 369 -1.47 -23.79 -2.46
CA PHE A 369 -2.58 -24.73 -2.35
C PHE A 369 -3.48 -24.72 -3.58
N ALA A 370 -3.80 -23.57 -4.15
CA ALA A 370 -4.60 -23.42 -5.36
C ALA A 370 -3.91 -24.05 -6.58
N GLY A 371 -2.59 -23.84 -6.74
CA GLY A 371 -1.82 -24.46 -7.81
C GLY A 371 -1.76 -25.97 -7.71
N PHE A 372 -1.52 -26.50 -6.50
CA PHE A 372 -1.58 -27.93 -6.25
C PHE A 372 -2.98 -28.51 -6.51
N PHE A 373 -4.02 -27.86 -5.99
CA PHE A 373 -5.42 -28.26 -6.18
C PHE A 373 -5.78 -28.33 -7.68
N PHE A 374 -5.40 -27.32 -8.43
CA PHE A 374 -5.61 -27.26 -9.87
C PHE A 374 -4.91 -28.43 -10.59
N ALA A 375 -3.61 -28.63 -10.30
CA ALA A 375 -2.83 -29.70 -10.94
C ALA A 375 -3.37 -31.09 -10.59
N ARG A 376 -3.76 -31.29 -9.33
CA ARG A 376 -4.30 -32.57 -8.89
C ARG A 376 -5.64 -32.88 -9.53
N LEU A 377 -6.55 -31.90 -9.63
CA LEU A 377 -7.80 -32.06 -10.37
C LEU A 377 -7.55 -32.35 -11.86
N TRP A 378 -6.61 -31.60 -12.47
CA TRP A 378 -6.26 -31.79 -13.87
C TRP A 378 -5.78 -33.22 -14.16
N ASN A 379 -4.90 -33.76 -13.30
CA ASN A 379 -4.32 -35.08 -13.46
C ASN A 379 -5.34 -36.20 -13.14
N VAL A 380 -6.17 -36.07 -12.09
CA VAL A 380 -7.17 -37.06 -11.71
C VAL A 380 -8.29 -37.21 -12.74
N TYR A 381 -8.70 -36.06 -13.35
CA TYR A 381 -9.73 -36.08 -14.40
C TYR A 381 -9.16 -36.23 -15.82
N GLU A 382 -7.85 -36.43 -15.96
CA GLU A 382 -7.16 -36.63 -17.25
C GLU A 382 -7.54 -35.55 -18.28
N VAL A 383 -7.63 -34.28 -17.88
CA VAL A 383 -8.09 -33.18 -18.75
C VAL A 383 -7.15 -32.94 -19.94
N GLY A 384 -5.86 -33.33 -19.80
CA GLY A 384 -4.86 -33.18 -20.84
C GLY A 384 -3.54 -33.82 -20.47
N VAL A 385 -2.44 -33.24 -20.97
CA VAL A 385 -1.08 -33.72 -20.66
C VAL A 385 -0.84 -33.61 -19.15
N TYR A 386 -0.16 -34.62 -18.58
CA TYR A 386 0.24 -34.64 -17.16
C TYR A 386 0.96 -33.36 -16.75
N VAL A 387 0.56 -32.76 -15.65
CA VAL A 387 1.17 -31.57 -15.08
C VAL A 387 1.76 -31.87 -13.71
N PRO A 388 3.05 -31.55 -13.46
CA PRO A 388 3.69 -31.81 -12.16
C PRO A 388 3.10 -30.93 -11.07
N GLU A 389 2.52 -31.54 -10.03
CA GLU A 389 1.84 -30.85 -8.93
C GLU A 389 2.77 -29.88 -8.20
N GLN A 390 4.04 -30.23 -8.01
CA GLN A 390 5.05 -29.38 -7.39
C GLN A 390 5.30 -28.09 -8.17
N ASN A 391 5.49 -28.20 -9.51
CA ASN A 391 5.71 -27.04 -10.36
C ASN A 391 4.49 -26.11 -10.37
N PHE A 392 3.28 -26.69 -10.44
CA PHE A 392 2.04 -25.94 -10.42
C PHE A 392 1.77 -25.29 -9.06
N THR A 393 2.23 -25.89 -7.96
CA THR A 393 2.24 -25.27 -6.63
C THR A 393 3.02 -23.96 -6.65
N LEU A 394 4.26 -23.97 -7.16
CA LEU A 394 5.11 -22.78 -7.28
C LEU A 394 4.54 -21.73 -8.23
N MET A 395 4.03 -22.16 -9.38
CA MET A 395 3.40 -21.26 -10.35
C MET A 395 2.12 -20.63 -9.78
N GLY A 396 1.34 -21.40 -9.00
CA GLY A 396 0.17 -20.88 -8.30
C GLY A 396 0.54 -19.82 -7.25
N MET A 397 1.64 -20.01 -6.51
CA MET A 397 2.17 -19.03 -5.55
C MET A 397 2.47 -17.70 -6.26
N ALA A 398 3.21 -17.73 -7.37
CA ALA A 398 3.53 -16.56 -8.16
C ALA A 398 2.27 -15.90 -8.75
N GLY A 399 1.36 -16.72 -9.32
CA GLY A 399 0.13 -16.25 -9.95
C GLY A 399 -0.80 -15.53 -8.98
N LEU A 400 -0.95 -16.04 -7.76
CA LEU A 400 -1.82 -15.40 -6.76
C LEU A 400 -1.21 -14.11 -6.19
N ILE A 401 0.10 -14.08 -5.90
CA ILE A 401 0.78 -12.84 -5.51
C ILE A 401 0.57 -11.78 -6.59
N THR A 402 0.80 -12.15 -7.85
CA THR A 402 0.61 -11.25 -8.99
C THR A 402 -0.80 -10.68 -9.02
N GLY A 403 -1.83 -11.51 -8.88
CA GLY A 403 -3.21 -11.06 -8.95
C GLY A 403 -3.64 -10.20 -7.75
N VAL A 404 -3.20 -10.54 -6.54
CA VAL A 404 -3.58 -9.80 -5.31
C VAL A 404 -2.84 -8.47 -5.20
N MET A 405 -1.56 -8.44 -5.60
CA MET A 405 -0.69 -7.27 -5.42
C MET A 405 -0.48 -6.45 -6.68
N HIS A 406 -0.95 -6.91 -7.85
CA HIS A 406 -0.68 -6.32 -9.16
C HIS A 406 0.84 -6.19 -9.42
N ALA A 407 1.60 -7.19 -8.99
CA ALA A 407 3.06 -7.20 -8.99
C ALA A 407 3.60 -8.48 -9.68
N PRO A 408 3.54 -8.55 -11.02
CA PRO A 408 3.93 -9.75 -11.76
C PRO A 408 5.43 -10.05 -11.66
N LEU A 409 6.29 -9.05 -11.76
CA LEU A 409 7.73 -9.26 -11.65
C LEU A 409 8.12 -9.72 -10.24
N THR A 410 7.50 -9.14 -9.21
CA THR A 410 7.71 -9.59 -7.83
C THR A 410 7.36 -11.07 -7.67
N GLY A 411 6.22 -11.52 -8.18
CA GLY A 411 5.82 -12.92 -8.14
C GLY A 411 6.80 -13.85 -8.86
N ILE A 412 7.23 -13.47 -10.07
CA ILE A 412 8.17 -14.24 -10.90
C ILE A 412 9.54 -14.35 -10.21
N PHE A 413 10.15 -13.21 -9.85
CA PHE A 413 11.51 -13.21 -9.29
C PHE A 413 11.55 -13.81 -7.89
N LEU A 414 10.49 -13.60 -7.08
CA LEU A 414 10.43 -14.21 -5.75
C LEU A 414 10.46 -15.74 -5.84
N ILE A 415 9.63 -16.33 -6.69
CA ILE A 415 9.61 -17.79 -6.81
C ILE A 415 10.89 -18.31 -7.48
N ALA A 416 11.44 -17.60 -8.47
CA ALA A 416 12.70 -17.98 -9.09
C ALA A 416 13.88 -18.00 -8.09
N GLU A 417 14.00 -16.97 -7.25
CA GLU A 417 15.05 -16.90 -6.22
C GLU A 417 14.81 -17.92 -5.08
N LEU A 418 13.56 -18.11 -4.64
CA LEU A 418 13.20 -19.10 -3.60
C LEU A 418 13.47 -20.54 -4.01
N THR A 419 13.38 -20.84 -5.30
CA THR A 419 13.65 -22.19 -5.84
C THR A 419 15.10 -22.39 -6.28
N GLY A 420 15.94 -21.36 -6.11
CA GLY A 420 17.35 -21.41 -6.47
C GLY A 420 17.63 -21.50 -7.97
N GLY A 421 16.64 -21.21 -8.84
CA GLY A 421 16.85 -21.31 -10.29
C GLY A 421 15.77 -20.67 -11.17
N TYR A 422 16.18 -20.38 -12.40
CA TYR A 422 15.31 -19.76 -13.43
C TYR A 422 14.67 -20.78 -14.38
N GLN A 423 14.68 -22.06 -14.05
CA GLN A 423 14.20 -23.14 -14.93
C GLN A 423 12.70 -23.09 -15.17
N LEU A 424 11.92 -22.57 -14.22
CA LEU A 424 10.49 -22.36 -14.34
C LEU A 424 10.11 -20.92 -14.78
N PHE A 425 11.09 -20.11 -15.22
CA PHE A 425 10.88 -18.70 -15.52
C PHE A 425 9.79 -18.46 -16.57
N MET A 426 9.85 -19.21 -17.70
CA MET A 426 8.84 -19.08 -18.77
C MET A 426 7.42 -19.44 -18.30
N PRO A 427 7.14 -20.60 -17.67
CA PRO A 427 5.81 -20.89 -17.19
C PRO A 427 5.35 -19.94 -16.07
N LEU A 428 6.25 -19.45 -15.20
CA LEU A 428 5.93 -18.42 -14.20
C LEU A 428 5.44 -17.13 -14.88
N MET A 429 6.13 -16.68 -15.95
CA MET A 429 5.70 -15.51 -16.72
C MET A 429 4.28 -15.70 -17.30
N ILE A 430 4.02 -16.86 -17.92
CA ILE A 430 2.71 -17.16 -18.54
C ILE A 430 1.60 -17.11 -17.46
N VAL A 431 1.80 -17.75 -16.32
CA VAL A 431 0.82 -17.79 -15.23
C VAL A 431 0.61 -16.40 -14.63
N CYS A 432 1.69 -15.67 -14.36
CA CYS A 432 1.60 -14.32 -13.78
C CYS A 432 0.89 -13.33 -14.71
N ILE A 433 1.25 -13.31 -15.99
CA ILE A 433 0.61 -12.43 -16.97
C ILE A 433 -0.88 -12.78 -17.13
N SER A 434 -1.22 -14.08 -17.26
CA SER A 434 -2.60 -14.52 -17.35
C SER A 434 -3.41 -14.18 -16.11
N SER A 435 -2.81 -14.28 -14.91
CA SER A 435 -3.43 -13.90 -13.65
C SER A 435 -3.68 -12.40 -13.58
N LEU A 436 -2.67 -11.59 -13.94
CA LEU A 436 -2.78 -10.13 -13.94
C LEU A 436 -3.86 -9.65 -14.92
N LEU A 437 -3.86 -10.17 -16.14
CA LEU A 437 -4.87 -9.81 -17.14
C LEU A 437 -6.27 -10.16 -16.64
N THR A 438 -6.44 -11.33 -16.01
CA THR A 438 -7.74 -11.76 -15.49
C THR A 438 -8.23 -10.84 -14.37
N ILE A 439 -7.39 -10.54 -13.37
CA ILE A 439 -7.81 -9.68 -12.24
C ILE A 439 -8.05 -8.24 -12.68
N SER A 440 -7.28 -7.71 -13.62
CA SER A 440 -7.38 -6.32 -14.11
C SER A 440 -8.72 -6.01 -14.76
N ILE A 441 -9.47 -7.03 -15.22
CA ILE A 441 -10.85 -6.87 -15.72
C ILE A 441 -11.81 -6.45 -14.60
N PHE A 442 -11.56 -6.88 -13.36
CA PHE A 442 -12.48 -6.71 -12.23
C PHE A 442 -12.02 -5.67 -11.23
N GLU A 443 -10.72 -5.57 -10.99
CA GLU A 443 -10.12 -4.67 -10.00
C GLU A 443 -8.89 -3.98 -10.61
N SER A 444 -8.87 -2.65 -10.54
CA SER A 444 -7.79 -1.84 -11.12
C SER A 444 -6.64 -1.57 -10.16
N HIS A 445 -6.79 -1.92 -8.88
CA HIS A 445 -5.82 -1.60 -7.82
C HIS A 445 -5.46 -2.83 -7.01
N SER A 446 -4.20 -2.91 -6.56
CA SER A 446 -3.75 -3.93 -5.62
C SER A 446 -4.50 -3.84 -4.29
N ILE A 447 -4.50 -4.92 -3.50
CA ILE A 447 -5.12 -4.96 -2.16
C ILE A 447 -4.59 -3.84 -1.25
N TYR A 448 -3.33 -3.44 -1.39
CA TYR A 448 -2.70 -2.39 -0.59
C TYR A 448 -3.13 -0.99 -1.01
N ALA A 449 -3.27 -0.77 -2.31
CA ALA A 449 -3.66 0.52 -2.88
C ALA A 449 -5.18 0.75 -2.82
N LEU A 450 -5.99 -0.32 -2.80
CA LEU A 450 -7.46 -0.24 -2.87
C LEU A 450 -8.07 0.64 -1.77
N ARG A 451 -7.52 0.59 -0.55
CA ARG A 451 -7.98 1.44 0.56
C ARG A 451 -7.67 2.91 0.34
N LEU A 452 -6.43 3.21 -0.06
CA LEU A 452 -5.99 4.58 -0.35
C LEU A 452 -6.75 5.15 -1.55
N ALA A 453 -7.01 4.32 -2.55
CA ALA A 453 -7.81 4.70 -3.72
C ALA A 453 -9.25 5.07 -3.33
N ARG A 454 -9.90 4.29 -2.46
CA ARG A 454 -11.25 4.57 -1.96
C ARG A 454 -11.33 5.85 -1.12
N GLU A 455 -10.25 6.21 -0.42
CA GLU A 455 -10.14 7.45 0.34
C GLU A 455 -9.68 8.65 -0.51
N GLY A 456 -9.38 8.44 -1.81
CA GLY A 456 -8.84 9.47 -2.70
C GLY A 456 -7.43 9.95 -2.33
N LYS A 457 -6.68 9.14 -1.58
CA LYS A 457 -5.35 9.47 -1.05
C LYS A 457 -4.21 8.76 -1.81
N LEU A 458 -4.52 7.99 -2.85
CA LEU A 458 -3.54 7.32 -3.67
C LEU A 458 -3.04 8.28 -4.76
N LEU A 459 -1.77 8.63 -4.73
CA LEU A 459 -1.10 9.27 -5.85
C LEU A 459 -0.78 8.18 -6.87
N THR A 460 -1.53 8.13 -7.96
CA THR A 460 -1.25 7.25 -9.09
C THR A 460 -0.24 7.93 -10.03
N HIS A 461 0.46 7.14 -10.86
CA HIS A 461 1.39 7.62 -11.91
C HIS A 461 0.76 8.57 -12.97
N HIS A 462 -0.51 8.93 -12.83
CA HIS A 462 -1.10 10.04 -13.58
C HIS A 462 -0.64 11.36 -12.94
N ILE A 463 0.47 11.89 -13.42
CA ILE A 463 1.07 13.19 -13.02
C ILE A 463 -0.01 14.27 -12.89
N ASP A 464 -0.96 14.27 -13.83
CA ASP A 464 -2.07 15.24 -13.84
C ASP A 464 -2.98 15.12 -12.61
N ARG A 465 -3.39 13.91 -12.22
CA ARG A 465 -4.22 13.68 -11.02
C ARG A 465 -3.44 13.93 -9.72
N ALA A 466 -2.16 13.55 -9.71
CA ALA A 466 -1.29 13.82 -8.58
C ALA A 466 -1.12 15.32 -8.34
N ALA A 467 -0.85 16.08 -9.40
CA ALA A 467 -0.73 17.54 -9.34
C ALA A 467 -2.01 18.19 -8.81
N LEU A 468 -3.18 17.80 -9.34
CA LEU A 468 -4.48 18.32 -8.90
C LEU A 468 -4.80 17.97 -7.43
N THR A 469 -4.37 16.80 -6.94
CA THR A 469 -4.57 16.39 -5.54
C THR A 469 -3.67 17.16 -4.57
N LEU A 470 -2.49 17.58 -5.03
CA LEU A 470 -1.53 18.37 -4.23
C LEU A 470 -1.88 19.87 -4.18
N MET A 471 -2.73 20.34 -5.10
CA MET A 471 -3.18 21.74 -5.12
C MET A 471 -4.16 22.03 -3.98
N SER A 472 -3.85 23.06 -3.20
CA SER A 472 -4.77 23.56 -2.18
C SER A 472 -5.63 24.66 -2.79
N MET A 473 -6.96 24.46 -2.80
CA MET A 473 -7.91 25.47 -3.30
C MET A 473 -7.78 26.79 -2.52
N GLN A 474 -7.56 26.72 -1.21
CA GLN A 474 -7.44 27.90 -0.36
C GLN A 474 -6.26 28.81 -0.75
N SER A 475 -5.17 28.23 -1.29
CA SER A 475 -4.01 28.99 -1.77
C SER A 475 -4.23 29.67 -3.13
N LEU A 476 -5.26 29.23 -3.86
CA LEU A 476 -5.58 29.69 -5.20
C LEU A 476 -6.64 30.79 -5.21
N VAL A 477 -7.41 30.93 -4.14
CA VAL A 477 -8.47 31.93 -4.03
C VAL A 477 -7.87 33.33 -3.95
N GLU A 478 -8.20 34.14 -4.93
CA GLU A 478 -7.84 35.57 -4.98
C GLU A 478 -8.94 36.37 -4.28
N LYS A 479 -8.54 37.15 -3.25
CA LYS A 479 -9.45 37.95 -2.42
C LYS A 479 -9.49 39.43 -2.84
N ASP A 480 -8.70 39.79 -3.84
CA ASP A 480 -8.66 41.15 -4.37
C ASP A 480 -9.78 41.34 -5.39
N TYR A 481 -10.96 41.74 -4.91
CA TYR A 481 -12.13 42.05 -5.74
C TYR A 481 -12.88 43.28 -5.22
N HIS A 482 -13.49 44.05 -6.15
CA HIS A 482 -14.27 45.23 -5.84
C HIS A 482 -15.79 44.88 -5.96
N PRO A 483 -16.50 44.74 -4.85
CA PRO A 483 -17.92 44.40 -4.88
C PRO A 483 -18.77 45.58 -5.37
N ILE A 484 -19.75 45.28 -6.19
CA ILE A 484 -20.66 46.27 -6.75
C ILE A 484 -22.11 45.94 -6.30
N LYS A 485 -22.89 46.99 -6.00
CA LYS A 485 -24.32 46.83 -5.68
C LYS A 485 -25.19 46.79 -6.95
N GLU A 486 -26.26 46.01 -6.94
CA GLU A 486 -27.13 45.81 -8.12
C GLU A 486 -27.82 47.11 -8.60
N ASP A 487 -28.12 48.06 -7.71
CA ASP A 487 -28.80 49.33 -8.00
C ASP A 487 -27.84 50.44 -8.47
N LEU A 488 -26.55 50.20 -8.57
CA LEU A 488 -25.55 51.20 -8.96
C LEU A 488 -25.82 51.69 -10.40
N PRO A 489 -25.89 53.00 -10.66
CA PRO A 489 -25.99 53.57 -12.01
C PRO A 489 -24.75 53.28 -12.85
N MET A 490 -24.93 53.16 -14.17
CA MET A 490 -23.82 52.83 -15.09
C MET A 490 -22.67 53.88 -15.04
N GLU A 491 -22.97 55.14 -14.79
CA GLU A 491 -21.93 56.20 -14.63
C GLU A 491 -20.96 55.88 -13.49
N LYS A 492 -21.46 55.39 -12.35
CA LYS A 492 -20.64 54.99 -11.21
C LYS A 492 -19.96 53.66 -11.47
N LEU A 493 -20.60 52.73 -12.19
CA LEU A 493 -20.01 51.47 -12.60
C LEU A 493 -18.75 51.71 -13.45
N VAL A 494 -18.80 52.63 -14.41
CA VAL A 494 -17.62 52.98 -15.25
C VAL A 494 -16.49 53.57 -14.41
N SER A 495 -16.80 54.38 -13.39
CA SER A 495 -15.81 54.87 -12.43
C SER A 495 -15.17 53.75 -11.61
N GLU A 496 -15.95 52.75 -11.17
CA GLU A 496 -15.42 51.57 -10.45
C GLU A 496 -14.57 50.69 -11.37
N ILE A 497 -14.99 50.50 -12.63
CA ILE A 497 -14.19 49.76 -13.65
C ILE A 497 -12.83 50.43 -13.88
N SER A 498 -12.80 51.77 -13.91
CA SER A 498 -11.53 52.52 -14.14
C SER A 498 -10.54 52.39 -12.99
N ARG A 499 -11.00 51.97 -11.80
CA ARG A 499 -10.19 51.78 -10.60
C ARG A 499 -9.80 50.30 -10.40
N SER A 500 -10.50 49.38 -11.06
CA SER A 500 -10.27 47.94 -10.93
C SER A 500 -9.30 47.42 -11.99
N ASN A 501 -8.37 46.60 -11.58
CA ASN A 501 -7.48 45.88 -12.52
C ASN A 501 -8.11 44.54 -12.97
N ASN A 502 -9.28 44.18 -12.46
CA ASN A 502 -9.94 42.92 -12.74
C ASN A 502 -11.02 43.06 -13.82
N ASN A 503 -11.05 42.16 -14.77
CA ASN A 503 -12.07 42.11 -15.82
C ASN A 503 -13.44 41.62 -15.35
N PHE A 504 -13.54 41.06 -14.13
CA PHE A 504 -14.76 40.55 -13.51
C PHE A 504 -15.04 41.28 -12.21
N LEU A 505 -16.21 41.85 -12.09
CA LEU A 505 -16.66 42.55 -10.90
C LEU A 505 -17.88 41.85 -10.32
N PRO A 506 -17.84 41.37 -9.06
CA PRO A 506 -18.96 40.70 -8.42
C PRO A 506 -20.06 41.69 -8.06
N VAL A 507 -21.31 41.28 -8.32
CA VAL A 507 -22.48 41.99 -7.85
C VAL A 507 -23.00 41.27 -6.63
N LEU A 508 -22.95 41.93 -5.49
CA LEU A 508 -23.33 41.36 -4.19
C LEU A 508 -24.55 42.07 -3.61
N ASP A 509 -25.33 41.35 -2.80
CA ASP A 509 -26.34 41.91 -1.95
C ASP A 509 -25.73 42.52 -0.65
N GLU A 510 -26.59 43.02 0.25
CA GLU A 510 -26.15 43.59 1.52
C GLU A 510 -25.57 42.56 2.50
N ALA A 511 -25.89 41.28 2.32
CA ALA A 511 -25.35 40.13 3.09
C ALA A 511 -24.06 39.55 2.50
N GLY A 512 -23.58 40.06 1.34
CA GLY A 512 -22.41 39.54 0.65
C GLY A 512 -22.67 38.32 -0.23
N VAL A 513 -23.94 38.00 -0.49
CA VAL A 513 -24.32 36.89 -1.37
C VAL A 513 -24.11 37.29 -2.83
N LEU A 514 -23.59 36.40 -3.63
CA LEU A 514 -23.31 36.63 -5.05
C LEU A 514 -24.63 36.62 -5.87
N LEU A 515 -25.05 37.78 -6.37
CA LEU A 515 -26.22 37.93 -7.26
C LEU A 515 -25.86 37.70 -8.74
N GLY A 516 -24.64 38.09 -9.15
CA GLY A 516 -24.17 37.99 -10.52
C GLY A 516 -22.77 38.55 -10.68
N VAL A 517 -22.31 38.64 -11.92
CA VAL A 517 -20.99 39.20 -12.27
C VAL A 517 -21.10 40.16 -13.42
N ILE A 518 -20.32 41.23 -13.41
CA ILE A 518 -20.10 42.11 -14.55
C ILE A 518 -18.83 41.65 -15.25
N ASP A 519 -18.97 41.17 -16.49
CA ASP A 519 -17.86 40.87 -17.37
C ASP A 519 -17.57 42.08 -18.27
N ILE A 520 -16.49 42.79 -17.98
CA ILE A 520 -16.08 44.02 -18.69
C ILE A 520 -15.93 43.74 -20.20
N THR A 521 -15.47 42.56 -20.58
CA THR A 521 -15.26 42.21 -21.99
C THR A 521 -16.56 42.20 -22.77
N LYS A 522 -17.66 41.75 -22.15
CA LYS A 522 -18.99 41.66 -22.77
C LYS A 522 -19.72 43.00 -22.84
N ILE A 523 -19.48 43.87 -21.87
CA ILE A 523 -20.14 45.20 -21.83
C ILE A 523 -19.29 46.29 -22.44
N ARG A 524 -18.10 45.99 -22.96
CA ARG A 524 -17.11 46.95 -23.49
C ARG A 524 -17.72 47.89 -24.53
N HIS A 525 -18.57 47.39 -25.41
CA HIS A 525 -19.25 48.18 -26.44
C HIS A 525 -20.29 49.20 -25.89
N ILE A 526 -20.76 48.98 -24.66
CA ILE A 526 -21.72 49.87 -23.96
C ILE A 526 -20.99 50.93 -23.14
N ILE A 527 -19.83 50.56 -22.52
CA ILE A 527 -19.04 51.43 -21.65
C ILE A 527 -18.61 52.71 -22.36
N PHE A 528 -18.34 52.68 -23.65
CA PHE A 528 -17.88 53.86 -24.42
C PHE A 528 -19.01 54.71 -24.95
N ARG A 529 -20.30 54.40 -24.68
CA ARG A 529 -21.47 55.16 -25.07
C ARG A 529 -22.00 55.96 -23.89
N THR A 530 -21.53 57.20 -23.70
CA THR A 530 -21.89 58.06 -22.58
C THR A 530 -23.40 58.41 -22.54
N GLU A 531 -24.07 58.36 -23.68
CA GLU A 531 -25.51 58.58 -23.82
C GLU A 531 -26.35 57.56 -23.02
N LEU A 532 -25.78 56.34 -22.84
CA LEU A 532 -26.48 55.24 -22.13
C LEU A 532 -26.28 55.26 -20.61
N TYR A 533 -25.42 56.09 -20.07
CA TYR A 533 -25.06 56.11 -18.64
C TYR A 533 -26.25 56.37 -17.71
N LYS A 534 -27.23 57.14 -18.16
CA LYS A 534 -28.44 57.49 -17.38
C LYS A 534 -29.54 56.42 -17.51
N HIS A 535 -29.44 55.49 -18.45
CA HIS A 535 -30.49 54.53 -18.78
C HIS A 535 -30.27 53.14 -18.21
N PHE A 536 -29.06 52.78 -17.86
CA PHE A 536 -28.73 51.41 -17.39
C PHE A 536 -28.27 51.42 -15.94
N LYS A 537 -28.72 50.39 -15.21
CA LYS A 537 -28.25 50.04 -13.87
C LYS A 537 -27.47 48.71 -13.96
N VAL A 538 -26.61 48.44 -12.97
CA VAL A 538 -25.82 47.17 -12.84
C VAL A 538 -26.71 45.97 -12.99
N LYS A 539 -27.89 45.94 -12.39
CA LYS A 539 -28.89 44.85 -12.49
C LYS A 539 -29.23 44.44 -13.93
N GLN A 540 -29.21 45.37 -14.87
CA GLN A 540 -29.53 45.12 -16.29
C GLN A 540 -28.31 44.63 -17.11
N LEU A 541 -27.11 44.85 -16.58
CA LEU A 541 -25.82 44.51 -17.24
C LEU A 541 -25.16 43.29 -16.63
N MET A 542 -25.56 42.90 -15.42
CA MET A 542 -24.99 41.73 -14.75
C MET A 542 -25.42 40.45 -15.45
N LEU A 543 -24.52 39.47 -15.44
CA LEU A 543 -24.73 38.14 -15.99
C LEU A 543 -24.64 37.10 -14.86
N GLN A 544 -25.32 35.99 -15.01
CA GLN A 544 -25.07 34.85 -14.15
C GLN A 544 -23.69 34.29 -14.43
N PRO A 545 -22.90 33.94 -13.40
CA PRO A 545 -21.60 33.32 -13.59
C PRO A 545 -21.74 31.99 -14.34
N SER A 546 -20.83 31.70 -15.25
CA SER A 546 -20.86 30.47 -16.08
C SER A 546 -20.81 29.19 -15.23
N ALA A 547 -20.15 29.26 -14.07
CA ALA A 547 -20.17 28.27 -13.01
C ALA A 547 -19.76 28.93 -11.69
N VAL A 548 -20.08 28.27 -10.58
CA VAL A 548 -19.70 28.69 -9.23
C VAL A 548 -18.96 27.54 -8.56
N ILE A 549 -17.89 27.87 -7.84
CA ILE A 549 -17.05 26.90 -7.11
C ILE A 549 -17.44 26.97 -5.62
N SER A 550 -17.64 25.81 -4.99
CA SER A 550 -17.83 25.73 -3.54
C SER A 550 -16.47 25.73 -2.82
N GLU A 551 -16.38 26.37 -1.65
CA GLU A 551 -15.14 26.47 -0.84
C GLU A 551 -14.50 25.10 -0.52
N ASN A 552 -15.28 24.03 -0.50
CA ASN A 552 -14.80 22.67 -0.18
C ASN A 552 -14.72 21.75 -1.42
N GLU A 553 -14.80 22.31 -2.61
CA GLU A 553 -14.80 21.54 -3.86
C GLU A 553 -13.39 21.05 -4.21
N ARG A 554 -13.29 19.89 -4.83
CA ARG A 554 -12.00 19.30 -5.20
C ARG A 554 -11.43 19.96 -6.47
N MET A 555 -10.10 20.05 -6.56
CA MET A 555 -9.45 20.69 -7.72
C MET A 555 -9.72 20.00 -9.06
N ASP A 556 -9.98 18.70 -9.07
CA ASP A 556 -10.37 17.97 -10.28
C ASP A 556 -11.75 18.40 -10.80
N GLU A 557 -12.70 18.68 -9.90
CA GLU A 557 -14.03 19.23 -10.23
C GLU A 557 -13.94 20.69 -10.68
N VAL A 558 -13.08 21.47 -10.03
CA VAL A 558 -12.80 22.87 -10.40
C VAL A 558 -12.23 22.95 -11.82
N MET A 559 -11.27 22.10 -12.17
CA MET A 559 -10.71 22.03 -13.53
C MET A 559 -11.77 21.65 -14.56
N GLN A 560 -12.63 20.66 -14.26
CA GLN A 560 -13.74 20.29 -15.15
C GLN A 560 -14.71 21.46 -15.38
N LYS A 561 -14.95 22.31 -14.37
CA LYS A 561 -15.78 23.52 -14.54
C LYS A 561 -15.11 24.52 -15.46
N PHE A 562 -13.80 24.75 -15.34
CA PHE A 562 -13.04 25.60 -16.27
C PHE A 562 -13.09 25.07 -17.70
N ASP A 563 -12.92 23.77 -17.88
CA ASP A 563 -12.94 23.13 -19.22
C ASP A 563 -14.33 23.18 -19.87
N LYS A 564 -15.40 23.02 -19.10
CA LYS A 564 -16.78 23.07 -19.60
C LYS A 564 -17.25 24.47 -19.91
N THR A 565 -16.77 25.48 -19.18
CA THR A 565 -17.31 26.84 -19.29
C THR A 565 -16.41 27.77 -20.11
N ASP A 566 -15.17 27.39 -20.37
CA ASP A 566 -14.11 28.20 -20.96
C ASP A 566 -13.94 29.57 -20.30
N ALA A 567 -14.33 29.67 -19.01
CA ALA A 567 -14.26 30.90 -18.25
C ALA A 567 -12.81 31.24 -17.86
N ALA A 568 -12.46 32.53 -17.87
CA ALA A 568 -11.16 32.99 -17.41
C ALA A 568 -11.04 33.00 -15.88
N GLN A 569 -12.15 33.26 -15.18
CA GLN A 569 -12.25 33.29 -13.72
C GLN A 569 -13.61 32.75 -13.29
N LEU A 570 -13.63 32.06 -12.15
CA LEU A 570 -14.86 31.54 -11.53
C LEU A 570 -14.95 32.00 -10.07
N PRO A 571 -16.15 32.43 -9.61
CA PRO A 571 -16.36 32.84 -8.23
C PRO A 571 -16.39 31.65 -7.29
N VAL A 572 -15.82 31.84 -6.08
CA VAL A 572 -15.83 30.87 -4.98
C VAL A 572 -16.81 31.37 -3.91
N VAL A 573 -17.76 30.52 -3.55
CA VAL A 573 -18.78 30.82 -2.53
C VAL A 573 -18.78 29.79 -1.41
N ASP A 574 -19.26 30.20 -0.25
CA ASP A 574 -19.55 29.27 0.84
C ASP A 574 -20.93 28.58 0.66
N ILE A 575 -21.32 27.76 1.64
CA ILE A 575 -22.60 27.03 1.66
C ILE A 575 -23.84 27.94 1.66
N ASN A 576 -23.68 29.21 2.04
CA ASN A 576 -24.74 30.21 2.08
C ASN A 576 -24.75 31.11 0.83
N GLY A 577 -23.87 30.86 -0.15
CA GLY A 577 -23.74 31.67 -1.37
C GLY A 577 -22.94 32.96 -1.18
N VAL A 578 -22.30 33.18 -0.03
CA VAL A 578 -21.47 34.36 0.25
C VAL A 578 -20.13 34.22 -0.51
N LEU A 579 -19.76 35.28 -1.23
CA LEU A 579 -18.51 35.31 -2.01
C LEU A 579 -17.27 35.27 -1.10
N LYS A 580 -16.36 34.35 -1.35
CA LYS A 580 -15.05 34.23 -0.68
C LYS A 580 -13.88 34.76 -1.53
N GLY A 581 -14.06 34.85 -2.83
CA GLY A 581 -13.07 35.31 -3.79
C GLY A 581 -13.28 34.73 -5.17
N TYR A 582 -12.25 34.78 -5.98
CA TYR A 582 -12.21 34.22 -7.33
C TYR A 582 -11.03 33.26 -7.49
N ILE A 583 -11.17 32.29 -8.38
CA ILE A 583 -10.06 31.50 -8.88
C ILE A 583 -9.88 31.83 -10.36
N SER A 584 -8.65 32.22 -10.74
CA SER A 584 -8.31 32.46 -12.13
C SER A 584 -7.75 31.19 -12.79
N ARG A 585 -8.16 30.92 -14.03
CA ARG A 585 -7.65 29.80 -14.84
C ARG A 585 -6.14 29.87 -15.00
N THR A 586 -5.60 31.05 -15.23
CA THR A 586 -4.16 31.29 -15.38
C THR A 586 -3.37 30.87 -14.14
N LYS A 587 -3.82 31.27 -12.95
CA LYS A 587 -3.16 30.94 -11.69
C LYS A 587 -3.24 29.44 -11.37
N VAL A 588 -4.37 28.81 -11.67
CA VAL A 588 -4.51 27.36 -11.55
C VAL A 588 -3.49 26.66 -12.45
N TYR A 589 -3.38 27.08 -13.72
CA TYR A 589 -2.39 26.49 -14.65
C TYR A 589 -0.94 26.80 -14.29
N GLU A 590 -0.64 27.97 -13.73
CA GLU A 590 0.70 28.28 -13.23
C GLU A 590 1.10 27.36 -12.09
N VAL A 591 0.26 27.24 -11.06
CA VAL A 591 0.53 26.36 -9.91
C VAL A 591 0.56 24.90 -10.35
N TYR A 592 -0.36 24.51 -11.23
CA TYR A 592 -0.36 23.18 -11.84
C TYR A 592 0.95 22.88 -12.57
N ARG A 593 1.44 23.79 -13.42
CA ARG A 593 2.71 23.63 -14.15
C ARG A 593 3.91 23.57 -13.20
N HIS A 594 3.93 24.35 -12.12
CA HIS A 594 4.98 24.27 -11.11
C HIS A 594 4.97 22.91 -10.41
N ILE A 595 3.82 22.43 -9.98
CA ILE A 595 3.70 21.11 -9.34
C ILE A 595 4.05 19.98 -10.32
N VAL A 596 3.57 20.05 -11.58
CA VAL A 596 3.94 19.08 -12.62
C VAL A 596 5.43 19.15 -12.94
N ALA A 597 6.03 20.33 -13.00
CA ALA A 597 7.47 20.50 -13.20
C ALA A 597 8.26 19.92 -12.01
N ASP A 598 7.82 20.17 -10.79
CA ASP A 598 8.41 19.60 -9.57
C ASP A 598 8.29 18.07 -9.56
N ILE A 599 7.12 17.52 -9.93
CA ILE A 599 6.89 16.07 -10.05
C ILE A 599 7.69 15.48 -11.23
N SER A 600 7.85 16.22 -12.36
CA SER A 600 8.55 15.75 -13.55
C SER A 600 10.06 15.96 -13.48
N ALA A 601 10.53 16.93 -12.70
CA ALA A 601 11.95 17.12 -12.38
C ALA A 601 12.44 16.15 -11.29
N GLU A 602 11.52 15.49 -10.64
CA GLU A 602 11.71 14.36 -9.75
C GLU A 602 11.73 13.03 -10.51
#